data_3c0ca9fb50bbac12af915f788fb3ce27
#
_entry.id   3c0ca9fb50bbac12af915f788fb3ce27
#
_cell.length_a   1.000
_cell.length_b   1.000
_cell.length_c   1.000
_cell.angle_alpha   90.00
_cell.angle_beta   90.00
_cell.angle_gamma   90.00
#
_symmetry.space_group_name_H-M   'P 1'
#
loop_
_entity.id
_entity.type
_entity.pdbx_description
1 polymer ?
#
loop_
_entity_poly.entity_id
_entity_poly.type
_entity_poly.pdbx_seq_one_letter_code
_entity_poly.pdbx_strand_id
1 'polypeptide(L)'
;GLDGQVMINGERWLIQAKRYGRTIRPAHIDAFGELLRREGCRGFFIHTGRTGPVSRARLTLWPDIELVSGQRLLKLLNGTLLTDKGERES
;
A
#
# COMPACT_ATOMS: atom_id res chain seq x y z
N GLY A 1 9.84 8.32 -3.77
CA GLY A 1 9.46 8.95 -2.54
C GLY A 1 8.18 8.43 -1.95
N LEU A 2 7.91 8.93 -0.80
CA LEU A 2 6.72 8.55 -0.05
C LEU A 2 5.56 9.45 -0.47
N ASP A 3 4.40 8.85 -0.70
CA ASP A 3 3.24 9.59 -1.17
C ASP A 3 2.31 10.03 -0.06
N GLY A 4 2.40 9.41 1.10
CA GLY A 4 1.55 9.83 2.20
C GLY A 4 1.58 8.83 3.34
N GLN A 5 0.71 9.07 4.31
CA GLN A 5 0.56 8.15 5.43
C GLN A 5 -0.87 8.21 5.94
N VAL A 6 -1.26 7.17 6.64
CA VAL A 6 -2.59 7.08 7.20
C VAL A 6 -2.50 6.35 8.53
N MET A 7 -3.40 6.71 9.46
CA MET A 7 -3.51 6.04 10.76
C MET A 7 -4.66 5.06 10.72
N ILE A 8 -4.39 3.82 11.06
CA ILE A 8 -5.40 2.78 11.10
C ILE A 8 -5.32 2.10 12.46
N ASN A 9 -6.37 2.20 13.24
CA ASN A 9 -6.42 1.61 14.58
C ASN A 9 -5.22 2.01 15.44
N GLY A 10 -4.81 3.26 15.31
CA GLY A 10 -3.69 3.77 16.09
C GLY A 10 -2.32 3.43 15.53
N GLU A 11 -2.26 2.74 14.41
CA GLU A 11 -1.00 2.41 13.75
C GLU A 11 -0.76 3.28 12.54
N ARG A 12 0.47 3.70 12.35
CA ARG A 12 0.86 4.49 11.19
C ARG A 12 1.17 3.57 10.02
N TRP A 13 0.58 3.88 8.88
CA TRP A 13 0.83 3.17 7.64
C TRP A 13 1.35 4.15 6.61
N LEU A 14 2.50 3.87 6.04
CA LEU A 14 3.03 4.68 4.97
C LEU A 14 2.44 4.24 3.64
N ILE A 15 2.33 5.18 2.71
CA ILE A 15 1.73 4.90 1.42
C ILE A 15 2.73 5.22 0.32
N GLN A 16 2.95 4.28 -0.56
CA GLN A 16 3.74 4.50 -1.75
C GLN A 16 2.96 4.01 -2.96
N ALA A 17 2.72 4.89 -3.91
CA ALA A 17 1.96 4.58 -5.11
C ALA A 17 2.89 4.55 -6.31
N LYS A 18 2.71 3.56 -7.16
CA LYS A 18 3.48 3.43 -8.40
C LYS A 18 2.51 3.24 -9.55
N ARG A 19 2.60 4.15 -10.50
CA ARG A 19 1.77 4.10 -11.70
C ARG A 19 2.58 3.53 -12.84
N TYR A 20 2.56 2.23 -12.95
CA TYR A 20 3.24 1.62 -14.06
C TYR A 20 2.23 0.87 -14.89
N GLY A 21 2.26 1.07 -16.18
CA GLY A 21 1.57 0.17 -17.09
C GLY A 21 2.34 -1.12 -17.22
N ARG A 22 3.34 -1.33 -16.38
CA ARG A 22 4.25 -2.47 -16.44
C ARG A 22 4.26 -3.22 -15.13
N THR A 23 4.99 -4.33 -15.12
CA THR A 23 5.19 -5.12 -13.93
C THR A 23 6.00 -4.35 -12.90
N ILE A 24 5.60 -4.44 -11.65
CA ILE A 24 6.33 -3.85 -10.55
C ILE A 24 7.70 -4.50 -10.42
N ARG A 25 8.72 -3.70 -10.20
CA ARG A 25 10.08 -4.22 -10.05
C ARG A 25 10.35 -4.61 -8.61
N PRO A 26 11.06 -5.75 -8.41
CA PRO A 26 11.42 -6.17 -7.05
C PRO A 26 12.21 -5.11 -6.28
N ALA A 27 13.04 -4.32 -6.98
CA ALA A 27 13.82 -3.28 -6.34
C ALA A 27 12.94 -2.23 -5.67
N HIS A 28 11.79 -1.93 -6.26
CA HIS A 28 10.86 -0.96 -5.66
C HIS A 28 10.25 -1.52 -4.36
N ILE A 29 9.99 -2.82 -4.35
CA ILE A 29 9.45 -3.48 -3.18
C ILE A 29 10.48 -3.48 -2.06
N ASP A 30 11.72 -3.80 -2.39
CA ASP A 30 12.81 -3.80 -1.41
C ASP A 30 13.02 -2.41 -0.82
N ALA A 31 13.02 -1.38 -1.65
CA ALA A 31 13.22 -0.02 -1.19
C ALA A 31 12.15 0.40 -0.21
N PHE A 32 10.89 0.05 -0.51
CA PHE A 32 9.80 0.37 0.38
C PHE A 32 9.89 -0.44 1.69
N GLY A 33 10.24 -1.72 1.57
CA GLY A 33 10.42 -2.56 2.75
C GLY A 33 11.48 -2.02 3.69
N GLU A 34 12.61 -1.56 3.13
CA GLU A 34 13.67 -0.97 3.94
C GLU A 34 13.21 0.30 4.63
N LEU A 35 12.43 1.11 3.93
CA LEU A 35 11.88 2.32 4.53
C LEU A 35 10.98 1.99 5.71
N LEU A 36 10.09 1.01 5.54
CA LEU A 36 9.19 0.60 6.63
C LEU A 36 9.97 0.08 7.82
N ARG A 37 11.03 -0.67 7.56
CA ARG A 37 11.86 -1.19 8.64
C ARG A 37 12.51 -0.05 9.43
N ARG A 38 13.02 0.95 8.73
CA ARG A 38 13.64 2.10 9.39
C ARG A 38 12.64 2.90 10.19
N GLU A 39 11.41 3.03 9.64
CA GLU A 39 10.38 3.80 10.32
C GLU A 39 9.64 3.00 11.39
N GLY A 40 9.84 1.70 11.41
CA GLY A 40 9.18 0.84 12.39
C GLY A 40 7.68 0.80 12.22
N CYS A 41 7.20 0.79 10.98
CA CYS A 41 5.77 0.79 10.71
C CYS A 41 5.44 -0.10 9.51
N ARG A 42 4.16 -0.17 9.18
CA ARG A 42 3.68 -0.92 8.04
C ARG A 42 3.35 0.02 6.90
N GLY A 43 3.06 -0.52 5.72
CA GLY A 43 2.77 0.34 4.60
C GLY A 43 1.98 -0.34 3.49
N PHE A 44 1.33 0.51 2.70
CA PHE A 44 0.61 0.08 1.52
C PHE A 44 1.45 0.41 0.29
N PHE A 45 1.71 -0.59 -0.53
CA PHE A 45 2.32 -0.38 -1.83
C PHE A 45 1.20 -0.48 -2.86
N ILE A 46 0.83 0.65 -3.42
CA ILE A 46 -0.30 0.75 -4.32
C ILE A 46 0.19 0.77 -5.76
N HIS A 47 -0.44 0.00 -6.61
CA HIS A 47 -0.01 -0.08 -7.99
C HIS A 47 -1.18 -0.17 -8.96
N THR A 48 -0.92 0.20 -10.21
CA THR A 48 -1.89 0.07 -11.28
C THR A 48 -1.43 -0.94 -12.31
N GLY A 49 -0.22 -1.48 -12.16
CA GLY A 49 0.35 -2.46 -13.06
C GLY A 49 0.17 -3.87 -12.55
N ARG A 50 0.89 -4.78 -13.15
CA ARG A 50 0.87 -6.18 -12.75
C ARG A 50 1.98 -6.49 -11.76
N THR A 51 1.77 -7.51 -10.96
CA THR A 51 2.79 -8.04 -10.08
C THR A 51 3.26 -9.36 -10.65
N GLY A 52 4.50 -9.40 -11.15
CA GLY A 52 5.06 -10.62 -11.68
C GLY A 52 5.49 -11.59 -10.58
N PRO A 53 5.88 -12.82 -10.97
CA PRO A 53 6.22 -13.85 -9.98
C PRO A 53 7.42 -13.48 -9.13
N VAL A 54 8.41 -12.79 -9.69
CA VAL A 54 9.60 -12.41 -8.92
C VAL A 54 9.23 -11.39 -7.85
N SER A 55 8.41 -10.41 -8.21
CA SER A 55 7.96 -9.41 -7.24
C SER A 55 7.07 -10.00 -6.17
N ARG A 56 6.22 -10.96 -6.53
CA ARG A 56 5.39 -11.64 -5.54
C ARG A 56 6.24 -12.40 -4.54
N ALA A 57 7.27 -13.08 -5.03
CA ALA A 57 8.18 -13.79 -4.16
C ALA A 57 8.90 -12.82 -3.24
N ARG A 58 9.25 -11.65 -3.74
CA ARG A 58 9.95 -10.65 -2.94
C ARG A 58 9.06 -10.13 -1.82
N LEU A 59 7.76 -10.00 -2.08
CA LEU A 59 6.83 -9.54 -1.06
C LEU A 59 6.78 -10.46 0.16
N THR A 60 7.09 -11.74 -0.01
CA THR A 60 7.10 -12.64 1.13
C THR A 60 8.20 -12.32 2.12
N LEU A 61 9.22 -11.57 1.69
CA LEU A 61 10.31 -11.16 2.57
C LEU A 61 9.95 -9.90 3.35
N TRP A 62 8.85 -9.23 3.01
CA TRP A 62 8.47 -7.97 3.62
C TRP A 62 7.04 -8.04 4.14
N PRO A 63 6.84 -8.70 5.30
CA PRO A 63 5.48 -8.90 5.83
C PRO A 63 4.77 -7.58 6.19
N ASP A 64 5.53 -6.50 6.35
CA ASP A 64 4.92 -5.22 6.68
C ASP A 64 4.39 -4.47 5.46
N ILE A 65 4.63 -4.99 4.26
CA ILE A 65 4.10 -4.38 3.04
C ILE A 65 2.78 -5.04 2.68
N GLU A 66 1.75 -4.21 2.52
CA GLU A 66 0.46 -4.66 1.99
C GLU A 66 0.37 -4.20 0.55
N LEU A 67 0.29 -5.12 -0.38
CA LEU A 67 0.18 -4.79 -1.80
C LEU A 67 -1.29 -4.58 -2.14
N VAL A 68 -1.61 -3.41 -2.69
CA VAL A 68 -3.00 -3.05 -2.97
C VAL A 68 -3.11 -2.50 -4.39
N SER A 69 -4.09 -2.99 -5.14
CA SER A 69 -4.38 -2.39 -6.44
C SER A 69 -5.05 -1.03 -6.22
N GLY A 70 -4.87 -0.13 -7.18
CA GLY A 70 -5.49 1.18 -7.07
C GLY A 70 -7.00 1.10 -6.91
N GLN A 71 -7.60 0.15 -7.60
CA GLN A 71 -9.04 -0.06 -7.55
C GLN A 71 -9.48 -0.49 -6.15
N ARG A 72 -8.76 -1.42 -5.56
CA ARG A 72 -9.07 -1.90 -4.22
C ARG A 72 -8.88 -0.79 -3.19
N LEU A 73 -7.86 0.04 -3.39
CA LEU A 73 -7.63 1.16 -2.50
C LEU A 73 -8.80 2.12 -2.51
N LEU A 74 -9.32 2.43 -3.69
CA LEU A 74 -10.48 3.32 -3.79
C LEU A 74 -11.66 2.78 -3.01
N LYS A 75 -11.89 1.48 -3.10
CA LYS A 75 -12.97 0.86 -2.34
C LYS A 75 -12.75 0.99 -0.85
N LEU A 76 -11.52 0.76 -0.41
CA LEU A 76 -11.20 0.86 1.02
C LEU A 76 -11.38 2.28 1.52
N LEU A 77 -10.88 3.25 0.77
CA LEU A 77 -10.99 4.65 1.18
C LEU A 77 -12.43 5.13 1.15
N ASN A 78 -13.18 4.76 0.13
CA ASN A 78 -14.57 5.13 0.05
C ASN A 78 -15.36 4.55 1.19
N GLY A 79 -15.11 3.30 1.52
CA GLY A 79 -15.76 2.66 2.66
C GLY A 79 -15.42 3.35 3.95
N THR A 80 -14.16 3.71 4.14
CA THR A 80 -13.71 4.41 5.33
C THR A 80 -14.37 5.78 5.42
N LEU A 81 -14.41 6.52 4.32
CA LEU A 81 -15.02 7.83 4.30
C LEU A 81 -16.49 7.77 4.61
N LEU A 82 -17.18 6.79 4.04
CA LEU A 82 -18.60 6.61 4.30
C LEU A 82 -18.86 6.27 5.75
N THR A 83 -18.00 5.45 6.32
CA THR A 83 -18.11 5.07 7.72
C THR A 83 -17.87 6.27 8.62
N ASP A 84 -16.87 7.09 8.28
CA ASP A 84 -16.59 8.27 9.06
C ASP A 84 -17.74 9.25 9.04
N LYS A 85 -18.38 9.38 7.91
CA LYS A 85 -19.52 10.26 7.83
C LYS A 85 -20.70 9.72 8.52
N GLY A 86 -20.63 8.47 8.75
CA GLY A 86 -21.61 7.86 9.59
C GLY A 86 -22.94 7.89 9.00
N GLU A 87 -23.15 8.68 8.42
CA GLU A 87 -24.26 8.86 8.05
C GLU A 87 -24.46 8.72 6.74
N ARG A 88 -23.87 8.63 6.20
CA ARG A 88 -24.22 8.60 4.97
C ARG A 88 -24.44 7.37 4.45
N GLU A 89 -24.32 6.88 4.57
CA GLU A 89 -24.52 6.00 4.13
C GLU A 89 -24.81 5.37 3.98
N SER A 90 -24.83 5.65 4.05
CA SER A 90 -25.02 5.12 3.96
C SER A 90 -25.14 4.76 3.67
#